data_2d72c804a518740eebd09def37f547ed
#
_entry.id   2d72c804a518740eebd09def37f547ed
#
_cell.length_a   1.000
_cell.length_b   1.000
_cell.length_c   1.000
_cell.angle_alpha   90.00
_cell.angle_beta   90.00
_cell.angle_gamma   90.00
#
_symmetry.space_group_name_H-M   'P 1'
#
loop_
_entity.id
_entity.type
_entity.pdbx_description
1 polymer ?
#
loop_
_entity_poly.entity_id
_entity_poly.type
_entity_poly.pdbx_seq_one_letter_code
_entity_poly.pdbx_strand_id
1 'polypeptide(L)'
;MIGPSGQLPIYLATRPVDFRKGHDGLSAIVQDMFGLSPFSGAVFVFRSKRADRIKVLVWDQTGLVLAHKRLEGAKFVWPAIRNGVMRLSSAQFAALFEGLD
;
A
#
# COMPACT_ATOMS: atom_id res chain seq x y z
N MET A 1 -0.15 2.54 16.16
CA MET A 1 -0.57 1.17 16.03
C MET A 1 -1.77 1.03 15.09
N ILE A 2 -1.74 0.09 14.25
CA ILE A 2 -2.86 -0.19 13.38
C ILE A 2 -4.02 -0.68 14.23
N GLY A 3 -5.22 -0.25 13.91
CA GLY A 3 -6.36 -0.49 14.73
C GLY A 3 -6.56 -1.92 15.20
N PRO A 4 -7.31 -2.10 16.27
CA PRO A 4 -7.62 -3.43 16.78
C PRO A 4 -8.47 -4.19 15.77
N SER A 5 -8.46 -5.47 15.81
CA SER A 5 -9.36 -6.33 15.06
C SER A 5 -9.14 -6.40 13.55
N GLY A 6 -8.12 -5.75 13.01
CA GLY A 6 -7.86 -5.80 11.58
C GLY A 6 -9.00 -5.24 10.72
N GLN A 7 -9.77 -4.33 11.26
CA GLN A 7 -10.93 -3.75 10.58
C GLN A 7 -10.58 -2.57 9.68
N LEU A 8 -9.32 -2.14 9.67
CA LEU A 8 -8.90 -1.00 8.87
C LEU A 8 -9.06 -1.32 7.38
N PRO A 9 -9.61 -0.39 6.61
CA PRO A 9 -9.64 -0.57 5.16
C PRO A 9 -8.23 -0.55 4.60
N ILE A 10 -7.96 -1.45 3.67
CA ILE A 10 -6.67 -1.55 2.99
C ILE A 10 -6.91 -1.31 1.52
N TYR A 11 -6.25 -0.30 0.97
CA TYR A 11 -6.38 0.10 -0.43
C TYR A 11 -5.08 -0.16 -1.16
N LEU A 12 -5.19 -0.77 -2.32
CA LEU A 12 -4.06 -1.12 -3.17
C LEU A 12 -4.08 -0.26 -4.42
N ALA A 13 -2.96 0.41 -4.69
CA ALA A 13 -2.76 1.06 -5.98
C ALA A 13 -2.35 -0.01 -6.98
N THR A 14 -3.17 -0.25 -8.00
CA THR A 14 -2.90 -1.33 -8.95
C THR A 14 -1.83 -0.95 -9.98
N ARG A 15 -1.58 0.35 -10.15
CA ARG A 15 -0.51 0.84 -11.02
C ARG A 15 0.74 1.10 -10.20
N PRO A 16 1.93 0.91 -10.79
CA PRO A 16 3.17 1.23 -10.08
C PRO A 16 3.29 2.72 -9.84
N VAL A 17 4.00 3.08 -8.78
CA VAL A 17 4.32 4.47 -8.48
C VAL A 17 5.82 4.66 -8.50
N ASP A 18 6.25 5.93 -8.59
CA ASP A 18 7.66 6.27 -8.51
C ASP A 18 8.15 6.05 -7.07
N PHE A 19 9.04 5.07 -6.87
CA PHE A 19 9.50 4.70 -5.55
C PHE A 19 10.54 5.66 -4.94
N ARG A 20 10.85 6.75 -5.62
CA ARG A 20 11.60 7.84 -5.01
C ARG A 20 10.70 8.68 -4.10
N LYS A 21 9.38 8.56 -4.24
CA LYS A 21 8.42 9.29 -3.41
C LYS A 21 8.42 8.73 -1.99
N GLY A 22 8.44 9.64 -1.03
CA GLY A 22 8.32 9.32 0.37
C GLY A 22 6.95 9.68 0.91
N HIS A 23 6.90 10.05 2.19
CA HIS A 23 5.63 10.33 2.87
C HIS A 23 4.76 11.34 2.15
N ASP A 24 5.33 12.48 1.77
CA ASP A 24 4.54 13.55 1.16
C ASP A 24 4.11 13.22 -0.27
N GLY A 25 5.03 12.65 -1.05
CA GLY A 25 4.71 12.26 -2.42
C GLY A 25 3.65 11.19 -2.50
N LEU A 26 3.72 10.20 -1.62
CA LEU A 26 2.72 9.14 -1.58
C LEU A 26 1.39 9.64 -1.02
N SER A 27 1.42 10.59 -0.07
CA SER A 27 0.20 11.23 0.43
C SER A 27 -0.53 11.95 -0.70
N ALA A 28 0.20 12.63 -1.57
CA ALA A 28 -0.40 13.29 -2.73
C ALA A 28 -1.06 12.27 -3.66
N ILE A 29 -0.43 11.12 -3.86
CA ILE A 29 -1.00 10.04 -4.68
C ILE A 29 -2.29 9.50 -4.05
N VAL A 30 -2.32 9.38 -2.72
CA VAL A 30 -3.54 8.94 -2.03
C VAL A 30 -4.69 9.89 -2.34
N GLN A 31 -4.46 11.19 -2.26
CA GLN A 31 -5.49 12.18 -2.56
C GLN A 31 -5.92 12.13 -4.02
N ASP A 32 -4.95 12.05 -4.94
CA ASP A 32 -5.24 12.12 -6.37
C ASP A 32 -5.83 10.81 -6.91
N MET A 33 -5.26 9.68 -6.53
CA MET A 33 -5.64 8.38 -7.09
C MET A 33 -6.80 7.75 -6.34
N PHE A 34 -6.78 7.84 -5.01
CA PHE A 34 -7.78 7.18 -4.18
C PHE A 34 -8.94 8.09 -3.80
N GLY A 35 -8.76 9.40 -3.91
CA GLY A 35 -9.77 10.36 -3.47
C GLY A 35 -9.98 10.34 -1.97
N LEU A 36 -8.96 9.92 -1.21
CA LEU A 36 -9.05 9.74 0.22
C LEU A 36 -7.99 10.58 0.93
N SER A 37 -8.17 10.76 2.23
CA SER A 37 -7.17 11.44 3.05
C SER A 37 -6.09 10.43 3.48
N PRO A 38 -4.80 10.78 3.34
CA PRO A 38 -3.74 9.93 3.86
C PRO A 38 -3.76 9.83 5.40
N PHE A 39 -4.49 10.71 6.06
CA PHE A 39 -4.61 10.74 7.52
C PHE A 39 -5.85 10.02 8.03
N SER A 40 -6.52 9.24 7.18
CA SER A 40 -7.77 8.57 7.53
C SER A 40 -7.58 7.36 8.44
N GLY A 41 -6.36 6.86 8.56
CA GLY A 41 -6.09 5.60 9.25
C GLY A 41 -6.19 4.39 8.34
N ALA A 42 -6.65 4.57 7.11
CA ALA A 42 -6.64 3.48 6.13
C ALA A 42 -5.21 3.13 5.76
N VAL A 43 -5.00 1.91 5.33
CA VAL A 43 -3.69 1.41 4.89
C VAL A 43 -3.63 1.53 3.38
N PHE A 44 -2.57 2.18 2.89
CA PHE A 44 -2.38 2.39 1.45
C PHE A 44 -1.13 1.63 0.99
N VAL A 45 -1.28 0.83 -0.06
CA VAL A 45 -0.26 -0.10 -0.53
C VAL A 45 0.14 0.26 -1.96
N PHE A 46 1.44 0.40 -2.19
CA PHE A 46 2.00 0.81 -3.47
C PHE A 46 3.08 -0.17 -3.91
N ARG A 47 3.25 -0.33 -5.21
CA ARG A 47 4.30 -1.18 -5.76
C ARG A 47 5.25 -0.41 -6.66
N SER A 48 6.47 -0.93 -6.75
CA SER A 48 7.44 -0.48 -7.74
C SER A 48 7.08 -1.02 -9.12
N LYS A 49 7.68 -0.45 -10.15
CA LYS A 49 7.44 -0.88 -11.53
C LYS A 49 7.76 -2.35 -11.74
N ARG A 50 8.82 -2.86 -11.10
CA ARG A 50 9.22 -4.27 -11.23
C ARG A 50 8.44 -5.21 -10.32
N ALA A 51 7.61 -4.66 -9.44
CA ALA A 51 6.85 -5.43 -8.46
C ALA A 51 7.72 -6.23 -7.48
N ASP A 52 8.98 -5.82 -7.29
CA ASP A 52 9.86 -6.41 -6.29
C ASP A 52 9.93 -5.60 -5.00
N ARG A 53 9.28 -4.45 -4.96
CA ARG A 53 9.23 -3.56 -3.80
C ARG A 53 7.81 -3.13 -3.53
N ILE A 54 7.49 -3.04 -2.25
CA ILE A 54 6.18 -2.60 -1.79
C ILE A 54 6.37 -1.55 -0.71
N LYS A 55 5.57 -0.50 -0.77
CA LYS A 55 5.50 0.51 0.28
C LYS A 55 4.11 0.55 0.86
N VAL A 56 4.03 0.72 2.17
CA VAL A 56 2.76 0.77 2.90
C VAL A 56 2.76 2.06 3.69
N LEU A 57 1.75 2.88 3.47
CA LEU A 57 1.59 4.17 4.13
C LEU A 57 0.36 4.13 5.02
N VAL A 58 0.51 4.50 6.28
CA VAL A 58 -0.61 4.50 7.22
C VAL A 58 -0.42 5.58 8.29
N TRP A 59 -1.50 6.29 8.61
CA TRP A 59 -1.54 7.25 9.70
C TRP A 59 -1.88 6.50 11.00
N ASP A 60 -1.00 6.59 12.00
CA ASP A 60 -1.15 5.82 13.24
C ASP A 60 -1.63 6.66 14.43
N GLN A 61 -2.26 7.80 14.17
CA GLN A 61 -2.77 8.75 15.15
C GLN A 61 -1.77 9.83 15.55
N THR A 62 -0.49 9.61 15.35
CA THR A 62 0.54 10.60 15.70
C THR A 62 1.46 10.94 14.53
N GLY A 63 1.49 10.11 13.51
CA GLY A 63 2.36 10.36 12.37
C GLY A 63 2.04 9.43 11.21
N LEU A 64 2.63 9.73 10.07
CA LEU A 64 2.58 8.87 8.90
C LEU A 64 3.70 7.84 9.00
N VAL A 65 3.32 6.57 8.99
CA VAL A 65 4.26 5.46 8.98
C VAL A 65 4.41 5.00 7.53
N LEU A 66 5.66 4.86 7.10
CA LEU A 66 5.97 4.34 5.77
C LEU A 66 6.86 3.11 5.92
N ALA A 67 6.32 1.96 5.57
CA ALA A 67 7.07 0.72 5.55
C ALA A 67 7.49 0.41 4.13
N HIS A 68 8.70 -0.11 3.95
CA HIS A 68 9.25 -0.43 2.65
C HIS A 68 9.86 -1.83 2.71
N LYS A 69 9.36 -2.72 1.86
CA LYS A 69 9.87 -4.09 1.79
C LYS A 69 10.32 -4.39 0.36
N ARG A 70 11.49 -4.99 0.24
CA ARG A 70 12.02 -5.47 -1.03
C ARG A 70 12.17 -6.99 -0.95
N LEU A 71 11.59 -7.70 -1.92
CA LEU A 71 11.79 -9.14 -2.03
C LEU A 71 13.13 -9.41 -2.70
N GLU A 72 13.92 -10.30 -2.10
CA GLU A 72 15.20 -10.69 -2.65
C GLU A 72 15.02 -11.85 -3.62
N GLY A 73 15.35 -11.61 -4.89
CA GLY A 73 15.28 -12.64 -5.90
C GLY A 73 13.88 -13.05 -6.35
N ALA A 74 12.87 -12.25 -6.02
CA ALA A 74 11.49 -12.57 -6.34
C ALA A 74 10.68 -11.31 -6.59
N LYS A 75 9.42 -11.48 -6.97
CA LYS A 75 8.48 -10.39 -7.18
C LYS A 75 7.22 -10.65 -6.38
N PHE A 76 6.55 -9.57 -5.97
CA PHE A 76 5.23 -9.69 -5.38
C PHE A 76 4.21 -10.09 -6.45
N VAL A 77 3.27 -10.94 -6.08
CA VAL A 77 2.17 -11.32 -6.98
C VAL A 77 1.12 -10.23 -6.90
N TRP A 78 1.10 -9.36 -7.91
CA TRP A 78 0.26 -8.17 -7.90
C TRP A 78 -1.02 -8.41 -8.71
N PRO A 79 -2.18 -8.02 -8.19
CA PRO A 79 -3.43 -8.20 -8.94
C PRO A 79 -3.40 -7.44 -10.26
N ALA A 80 -3.89 -8.07 -11.31
CA ALA A 80 -3.95 -7.47 -12.64
C ALA A 80 -5.28 -6.75 -12.83
N ILE A 81 -5.53 -5.74 -11.99
CA ILE A 81 -6.77 -4.96 -12.04
C ILE A 81 -6.47 -3.60 -12.64
N ARG A 82 -7.38 -3.09 -13.46
CA ARG A 82 -7.14 -1.90 -14.28
C ARG A 82 -7.64 -0.61 -13.67
N ASN A 83 -8.43 -0.67 -12.61
CA ASN A 83 -9.13 0.50 -12.08
C ASN A 83 -8.26 1.48 -11.31
N GLY A 84 -7.02 1.12 -11.03
CA GLY A 84 -6.12 1.96 -10.27
C GLY A 84 -6.18 1.76 -8.77
N VAL A 85 -7.32 1.34 -8.22
CA VAL A 85 -7.50 1.15 -6.78
C VAL A 85 -8.30 -0.12 -6.52
N MET A 86 -7.90 -0.88 -5.51
CA MET A 86 -8.56 -2.11 -5.12
C MET A 86 -8.56 -2.24 -3.60
N ARG A 87 -9.69 -2.70 -3.03
CA ARG A 87 -9.75 -3.03 -1.60
C ARG A 87 -9.18 -4.42 -1.38
N LEU A 88 -8.40 -4.56 -0.30
CA LEU A 88 -7.88 -5.86 0.13
C LEU A 88 -8.45 -6.22 1.49
N SER A 89 -8.68 -7.51 1.71
CA SER A 89 -8.90 -8.03 3.05
C SER A 89 -7.55 -8.10 3.78
N SER A 90 -7.60 -8.25 5.11
CA SER A 90 -6.39 -8.44 5.89
C SER A 90 -5.61 -9.67 5.42
N ALA A 91 -6.33 -10.75 5.11
CA ALA A 91 -5.70 -11.99 4.63
C ALA A 91 -5.03 -11.79 3.28
N GLN A 92 -5.70 -11.07 2.36
CA GLN A 92 -5.12 -10.77 1.05
C GLN A 92 -3.87 -9.91 1.17
N PHE A 93 -3.91 -8.91 2.04
CA PHE A 93 -2.75 -8.05 2.27
C PHE A 93 -1.59 -8.85 2.87
N ALA A 94 -1.87 -9.70 3.85
CA ALA A 94 -0.83 -10.53 4.47
C ALA A 94 -0.17 -11.44 3.42
N ALA A 95 -0.97 -12.09 2.58
CA ALA A 95 -0.43 -12.94 1.51
C ALA A 95 0.43 -12.15 0.53
N LEU A 96 -0.06 -10.97 0.11
CA LEU A 96 0.71 -10.10 -0.78
C LEU A 96 2.04 -9.70 -0.16
N PHE A 97 2.00 -9.22 1.09
CA PHE A 97 3.18 -8.68 1.77
C PHE A 97 4.21 -9.78 2.04
N GLU A 98 3.77 -11.01 2.25
CA GLU A 98 4.67 -12.15 2.44
C GLU A 98 5.25 -12.67 1.13
N GLY A 99 4.75 -12.21 0.00
CA GLY A 99 5.19 -12.69 -1.31
C GLY A 99 4.56 -14.03 -1.69
N LEU A 100 3.40 -14.36 -1.13
CA LEU A 100 2.70 -15.60 -1.44
C LEU A 100 1.78 -15.42 -2.65
N ASP A 101 1.55 -16.51 -3.35
CA ASP A 101 0.64 -16.53 -4.50
C ASP A 101 -0.84 -16.45 -4.09
#